data_56b7bd63ec274bd0f5ce560ff0083ebb
#
_entry.id   56b7bd63ec274bd0f5ce560ff0083ebb
#
_cell.length_a   1.000
_cell.length_b   1.000
_cell.length_c   1.000
_cell.angle_alpha   90.00
_cell.angle_beta   90.00
_cell.angle_gamma   90.00
#
_symmetry.space_group_name_H-M   'P 1'
#
loop_
_entity.id
_entity.type
_entity.pdbx_description
1 polymer ?
#
loop_
_entity_poly.entity_id
_entity_poly.type
_entity_poly.pdbx_seq_one_letter_code
_entity_poly.pdbx_strand_id
1 'polypeptide(L)'
;MTMQVAIHLNDAEHEAFSRWLASAAVAVDPDNPHLEASEAISAMIRVTMRYTDITGQVASQLRLERVAAKDPKAPPIITGPDTIDRP
;
A
#
# COMPACT_ATOMS: atom_id res chain seq x y z
N MET A 1 -0.72 21.70 9.27
CA MET A 1 0.41 20.89 9.70
C MET A 1 0.74 19.84 8.65
N THR A 2 2.01 19.68 8.33
CA THR A 2 2.46 18.74 7.32
C THR A 2 3.23 17.61 7.99
N MET A 3 2.93 16.39 7.58
CA MET A 3 3.60 15.21 8.09
C MET A 3 4.47 14.62 6.98
N GLN A 4 5.69 14.26 7.32
CA GLN A 4 6.57 13.58 6.39
C GLN A 4 6.75 12.14 6.82
N VAL A 5 6.61 11.22 5.86
CA VAL A 5 6.65 9.80 6.13
C VAL A 5 7.49 9.13 5.06
N ALA A 6 8.35 8.21 5.48
CA ALA A 6 9.10 7.40 4.54
C ALA A 6 8.24 6.23 4.08
N ILE A 7 8.24 5.98 2.79
CA ILE A 7 7.48 4.89 2.19
C ILE A 7 8.46 3.84 1.70
N HIS A 8 8.25 2.60 2.14
CA HIS A 8 9.14 1.50 1.81
C HIS A 8 8.45 0.52 0.89
N LEU A 9 8.88 0.50 -0.36
CA LEU A 9 8.36 -0.43 -1.36
C LEU A 9 9.53 -1.12 -2.02
N ASN A 10 9.37 -2.41 -2.31
CA ASN A 10 10.37 -3.10 -3.11
C ASN A 10 10.22 -2.69 -4.57
N ASP A 11 11.14 -3.17 -5.43
CA ASP A 11 11.17 -2.73 -6.82
C ASP A 11 9.88 -3.08 -7.57
N ALA A 12 9.35 -4.26 -7.34
CA ALA A 12 8.12 -4.67 -8.01
C ALA A 12 6.94 -3.83 -7.54
N GLU A 13 6.88 -3.54 -6.26
CA GLU A 13 5.81 -2.71 -5.70
C GLU A 13 5.92 -1.28 -6.19
N HIS A 14 7.13 -0.77 -6.29
CA HIS A 14 7.34 0.58 -6.78
C HIS A 14 6.88 0.70 -8.24
N GLU A 15 7.19 -0.29 -9.04
CA GLU A 15 6.77 -0.29 -10.43
C GLU A 15 5.26 -0.39 -10.55
N ALA A 16 4.65 -1.25 -9.76
CA ALA A 16 3.19 -1.39 -9.75
C ALA A 16 2.53 -0.09 -9.33
N PHE A 17 3.07 0.56 -8.31
CA PHE A 17 2.53 1.81 -7.84
C PHE A 17 2.66 2.90 -8.91
N SER A 18 3.78 2.93 -9.62
CA SER A 18 3.98 3.92 -10.68
C SER A 18 2.95 3.75 -11.80
N ARG A 19 2.65 2.50 -12.18
CA ARG A 19 1.63 2.24 -13.19
C ARG A 19 0.24 2.62 -12.69
N TRP A 20 -0.05 2.29 -11.44
CA TRP A 20 -1.32 2.66 -10.83
C TRP A 20 -1.47 4.18 -10.80
N LEU A 21 -0.39 4.87 -10.46
CA LEU A 21 -0.41 6.31 -10.36
C LEU A 21 -0.73 6.96 -11.71
N ALA A 22 -0.15 6.43 -12.77
CA ALA A 22 -0.42 6.93 -14.11
C ALA A 22 -1.89 6.74 -14.50
N SER A 23 -2.45 5.59 -14.17
CA SER A 23 -3.87 5.34 -14.44
C SER A 23 -4.76 6.24 -13.62
N ALA A 24 -4.42 6.44 -12.36
CA ALA A 24 -5.20 7.30 -11.48
C ALA A 24 -5.16 8.74 -11.96
N ALA A 25 -4.03 9.19 -12.48
CA ALA A 25 -3.91 10.55 -12.98
C ALA A 25 -4.90 10.82 -14.11
N VAL A 26 -5.05 9.86 -15.00
CA VAL A 26 -6.02 9.99 -16.10
C VAL A 26 -7.45 10.02 -15.56
N ALA A 27 -7.73 9.20 -14.56
CA ALA A 27 -9.06 9.17 -13.96
C ALA A 27 -9.40 10.48 -13.25
N VAL A 28 -8.40 11.12 -12.66
CA VAL A 28 -8.62 12.37 -11.95
C VAL A 28 -8.86 13.52 -12.92
N ASP A 29 -8.02 13.61 -13.94
CA ASP A 29 -8.12 14.71 -14.90
C ASP A 29 -7.62 14.24 -16.26
N PRO A 30 -8.50 13.75 -17.12
CA PRO A 30 -8.09 13.26 -18.43
C PRO A 30 -7.42 14.32 -19.31
N ASP A 31 -7.76 15.59 -19.11
CA ASP A 31 -7.21 16.65 -19.91
C ASP A 31 -5.79 17.03 -19.50
N ASN A 32 -5.46 16.78 -18.24
CA ASN A 32 -4.15 17.10 -17.71
C ASN A 32 -3.73 16.00 -16.73
N PRO A 33 -3.37 14.84 -17.23
CA PRO A 33 -3.09 13.69 -16.36
C PRO A 33 -1.76 13.87 -15.65
N HIS A 34 -1.82 14.51 -14.52
CA HIS A 34 -0.66 14.69 -13.66
C HIS A 34 -1.09 14.50 -12.23
N LEU A 35 -0.43 13.58 -11.54
CA LEU A 35 -0.76 13.27 -10.15
C LEU A 35 0.54 12.93 -9.43
N GLU A 36 0.83 13.67 -8.39
CA GLU A 36 2.02 13.39 -7.60
C GLU A 36 1.75 12.27 -6.61
N ALA A 37 2.80 11.52 -6.32
CA ALA A 37 2.69 10.41 -5.38
C ALA A 37 2.18 10.87 -4.02
N SER A 38 2.66 12.01 -3.55
CA SER A 38 2.23 12.51 -2.25
C SER A 38 0.75 12.83 -2.23
N GLU A 39 0.21 13.37 -3.31
CA GLU A 39 -1.22 13.64 -3.42
C GLU A 39 -2.03 12.34 -3.37
N ALA A 40 -1.57 11.36 -4.12
CA ALA A 40 -2.26 10.07 -4.18
C ALA A 40 -2.26 9.39 -2.83
N ILE A 41 -1.12 9.38 -2.17
CA ILE A 41 -1.00 8.73 -0.87
C ILE A 41 -1.86 9.46 0.17
N SER A 42 -1.86 10.78 0.15
CA SER A 42 -2.72 11.53 1.07
C SER A 42 -4.19 11.20 0.86
N ALA A 43 -4.61 11.09 -0.40
CA ALA A 43 -5.99 10.72 -0.70
C ALA A 43 -6.31 9.32 -0.25
N MET A 44 -5.38 8.38 -0.44
CA MET A 44 -5.55 7.01 0.04
C MET A 44 -5.75 6.97 1.55
N ILE A 45 -4.97 7.76 2.27
CA ILE A 45 -5.09 7.83 3.72
C ILE A 45 -6.46 8.34 4.11
N ARG A 46 -6.92 9.39 3.44
CA ARG A 46 -8.24 9.95 3.75
C ARG A 46 -9.35 8.96 3.48
N VAL A 47 -9.25 8.23 2.38
CA VAL A 47 -10.25 7.20 2.06
C VAL A 47 -10.21 6.08 3.10
N THR A 48 -9.01 5.63 3.45
CA THR A 48 -8.86 4.56 4.42
C THR A 48 -9.48 4.94 5.77
N MET A 49 -9.26 6.16 6.20
CA MET A 49 -9.82 6.60 7.48
C MET A 49 -11.33 6.73 7.45
N ARG A 50 -11.89 6.92 6.26
CA ARG A 50 -13.33 7.10 6.11
C ARG A 50 -14.08 5.77 6.10
N TYR A 51 -13.46 4.71 5.62
CA TYR A 51 -14.12 3.42 5.43
C TYR A 51 -13.54 2.38 6.37
N THR A 52 -14.40 1.85 7.23
CA THR A 52 -13.99 0.92 8.28
C THR A 52 -13.45 -0.39 7.71
N ASP A 53 -14.06 -0.89 6.65
CA ASP A 53 -13.63 -2.16 6.07
C ASP A 53 -12.23 -2.05 5.46
N ILE A 54 -11.90 -0.91 4.87
CA ILE A 54 -10.55 -0.69 4.36
C ILE A 54 -9.56 -0.64 5.51
N THR A 55 -9.94 0.02 6.59
CA THR A 55 -9.09 0.06 7.79
C THR A 55 -8.82 -1.34 8.31
N GLY A 56 -9.84 -2.20 8.29
CA GLY A 56 -9.67 -3.58 8.70
C GLY A 56 -8.70 -4.34 7.82
N GLN A 57 -8.73 -4.11 6.52
CA GLN A 57 -7.80 -4.75 5.61
C GLN A 57 -6.37 -4.28 5.85
N VAL A 58 -6.19 -2.99 6.10
CA VAL A 58 -4.88 -2.46 6.43
C VAL A 58 -4.35 -3.08 7.72
N ALA A 59 -5.22 -3.21 8.73
CA ALA A 59 -4.81 -3.82 10.00
C ALA A 59 -4.39 -5.27 9.81
N SER A 60 -5.10 -6.01 8.97
CA SER A 60 -4.73 -7.38 8.67
C SER A 60 -3.36 -7.46 8.00
N GLN A 61 -3.11 -6.60 7.05
CA GLN A 61 -1.83 -6.55 6.37
C GLN A 61 -0.71 -6.23 7.34
N LEU A 62 -0.93 -5.27 8.23
CA LEU A 62 0.08 -4.90 9.21
C LEU A 62 0.40 -6.04 10.16
N ARG A 63 -0.60 -6.82 10.55
CA ARG A 63 -0.37 -7.97 11.41
C ARG A 63 0.53 -9.00 10.72
N LEU A 64 0.28 -9.23 9.44
CA LEU A 64 1.12 -10.16 8.68
C LEU A 64 2.55 -9.66 8.58
N GLU A 65 2.71 -8.38 8.32
CA GLU A 65 4.05 -7.80 8.21
C GLU A 65 4.81 -7.87 9.52
N ARG A 66 4.12 -7.67 10.64
CA ARG A 66 4.77 -7.76 11.95
C ARG A 66 5.17 -9.17 12.31
N VAL A 67 4.36 -10.14 11.92
CA VAL A 67 4.71 -11.55 12.12
C VAL A 67 5.97 -11.88 11.34
N ALA A 68 6.05 -11.45 10.09
CA ALA A 68 7.23 -11.68 9.27
C ALA A 68 8.46 -11.01 9.86
N ALA A 69 8.30 -9.82 10.41
CA ALA A 69 9.43 -9.09 11.00
C ALA A 69 9.96 -9.77 12.25
N LYS A 70 9.07 -10.43 13.00
CA LYS A 70 9.50 -11.13 14.22
C LYS A 70 10.21 -12.41 13.92
N ASP A 71 9.96 -13.02 12.78
CA ASP A 71 10.57 -14.28 12.41
C ASP A 71 11.41 -14.06 11.16
N PRO A 72 12.71 -13.81 11.34
CA PRO A 72 13.57 -13.54 10.19
C PRO A 72 13.70 -14.72 9.23
N LYS A 73 13.31 -15.91 9.66
CA LYS A 73 13.32 -17.08 8.78
C LYS A 73 12.03 -17.25 8.01
N ALA A 74 11.02 -16.48 8.33
CA ALA A 74 9.75 -16.58 7.63
C ALA A 74 9.93 -16.14 6.19
N PRO A 75 9.25 -16.78 5.25
CA PRO A 75 9.31 -16.32 3.88
C PRO A 75 8.68 -14.95 3.75
N PRO A 76 9.05 -14.19 2.72
CA PRO A 76 8.43 -12.89 2.51
C PRO A 76 6.93 -13.04 2.39
N ILE A 77 6.22 -12.08 2.92
CA ILE A 77 4.78 -12.11 2.86
C ILE A 77 4.34 -11.83 1.44
N ILE A 78 3.76 -12.81 0.86
CA ILE A 78 3.12 -12.67 -0.43
C ILE A 78 1.67 -12.88 -0.17
N THR A 79 0.85 -12.28 -0.92
CA THR A 79 -0.57 -12.32 -0.70
C THR A 79 -1.17 -13.70 -0.85
N GLY A 80 -0.50 -14.74 -0.70
CA GLY A 80 -1.04 -16.04 -0.82
C GLY A 80 -1.43 -16.63 0.52
N PRO A 81 -2.46 -17.45 0.57
CA PRO A 81 -2.85 -18.11 1.81
C PRO A 81 -1.84 -19.14 2.29
N ASP A 82 -0.98 -19.58 1.42
CA ASP A 82 0.01 -20.58 1.78
C ASP A 82 1.01 -20.08 2.80
N THR A 83 1.10 -18.79 2.99
CA THR A 83 1.98 -18.27 4.01
C THR A 83 1.54 -18.65 5.41
N ILE A 84 0.33 -19.11 5.54
CA ILE A 84 -0.24 -19.44 6.84
C ILE A 84 0.02 -20.88 7.19
N ASP A 85 0.39 -21.69 6.24
CA ASP A 85 0.49 -23.11 6.44
C ASP A 85 1.69 -23.54 7.23
N ARG A 86 2.52 -22.65 7.55
CA ARG A 86 3.71 -23.05 8.26
C ARG A 86 3.39 -23.51 9.64
N PRO A 87 3.97 -24.59 10.03
CA PRO A 87 3.81 -25.06 11.39
C PRO A 87 4.40 -24.12 12.39
#